data_661ec22adba59f2214b8ce8da98129a3
#
_entry.id   661ec22adba59f2214b8ce8da98129a3
#
_cell.length_a   1.000
_cell.length_b   1.000
_cell.length_c   1.000
_cell.angle_alpha   90.00
_cell.angle_beta   90.00
_cell.angle_gamma   90.00
#
_symmetry.space_group_name_H-M   'P 1'
#
loop_
_entity.id
_entity.type
_entity.pdbx_description
1 polymer ?
#
loop_
_entity_poly.entity_id
_entity_poly.type
_entity_poly.pdbx_seq_one_letter_code
_entity_poly.pdbx_strand_id
1 'polypeptide(L)'
;MSAPTLYEKLIRSPQALTWKDVFSGWREKHTQKDADYAMIAGTTLDTAQTEVGMLQKWQRPWLFYKVFLVGLSAFAVLLAAIFAIITIQGNCHNACLNLLLFVLPPLVVPVALMVFFWEMNAPRNISLAELIGYFFTGGVLSILVSLLMFPYIPGYIYWAPLAEEPGKLIISMFFIRRLYRKKGRVFGMNGLTIGAAVGAGFAAFESAQYAYDAYLGGIQALTTDVAFVAVNMIFTLELITPVLVNIILRGLFAVCGHVLYCAPYSCITALYTKDGNPFAALGNVDFWAVFLVSGVVHAVWNSPCGGLLVKLPIATVVLWLSCRYGVRKSFAQISAGVTTAGQSTASVTALRIQGVAGVHAGIAFALTKPEILIGSDPSCNLSYPVSTPGISPKHCKLIAQQGQLYLADTGSLSGTYLNGTKLRPGTGHPLKKGDSITLSGNDQVFVVV
;
A
#
# COMPACT_ATOMS: atom_id res chain seq x y z
N MET A 1 28.83 -6.73 -17.43
CA MET A 1 27.39 -6.44 -17.45
C MET A 1 27.05 -5.81 -16.10
N SER A 2 26.50 -4.59 -16.05
CA SER A 2 26.01 -3.97 -14.81
C SER A 2 24.88 -4.80 -14.22
N ALA A 3 24.80 -4.91 -12.89
CA ALA A 3 23.69 -5.60 -12.23
C ALA A 3 22.35 -4.94 -12.66
N PRO A 4 21.31 -5.73 -12.95
CA PRO A 4 20.02 -5.17 -13.38
C PRO A 4 19.44 -4.24 -12.30
N THR A 5 18.88 -3.13 -12.74
CA THR A 5 18.19 -2.22 -11.83
C THR A 5 17.01 -2.93 -11.15
N LEU A 6 16.55 -2.40 -10.00
CA LEU A 6 15.38 -2.96 -9.32
C LEU A 6 14.14 -2.98 -10.24
N TYR A 7 13.96 -1.94 -11.04
CA TYR A 7 12.89 -1.84 -12.04
C TYR A 7 12.97 -2.96 -13.10
N GLU A 8 14.15 -3.19 -13.67
CA GLU A 8 14.36 -4.28 -14.62
C GLU A 8 14.12 -5.65 -14.01
N LYS A 9 14.53 -5.84 -12.75
CA LYS A 9 14.30 -7.08 -12.01
C LYS A 9 12.79 -7.32 -11.78
N LEU A 10 12.03 -6.28 -11.44
CA LEU A 10 10.59 -6.36 -11.24
C LEU A 10 9.83 -6.70 -12.52
N ILE A 11 10.25 -6.16 -13.67
CA ILE A 11 9.60 -6.44 -14.96
C ILE A 11 9.99 -7.82 -15.49
N ARG A 12 11.28 -8.16 -15.52
CA ARG A 12 11.78 -9.38 -16.18
C ARG A 12 11.60 -10.62 -15.31
N SER A 13 11.72 -10.49 -14.00
CA SER A 13 11.73 -11.61 -13.07
C SER A 13 11.14 -11.23 -11.70
N PRO A 14 9.82 -10.89 -11.60
CA PRO A 14 9.22 -10.54 -10.32
C PRO A 14 9.38 -11.66 -9.27
N GLN A 15 9.46 -12.91 -9.73
CA GLN A 15 9.72 -14.08 -8.89
C GLN A 15 11.09 -14.05 -8.20
N ALA A 16 12.07 -13.35 -8.77
CA ALA A 16 13.42 -13.22 -8.22
C ALA A 16 13.55 -12.13 -7.14
N LEU A 17 12.47 -11.36 -6.86
CA LEU A 17 12.48 -10.38 -5.77
C LEU A 17 12.73 -11.07 -4.43
N THR A 18 13.73 -10.59 -3.68
CA THR A 18 14.09 -11.11 -2.37
C THR A 18 13.76 -10.09 -1.28
N TRP A 19 13.57 -10.55 -0.05
CA TRP A 19 13.41 -9.63 1.09
C TRP A 19 14.64 -8.72 1.28
N LYS A 20 15.85 -9.19 0.92
CA LYS A 20 17.05 -8.36 0.91
C LYS A 20 16.90 -7.14 -0.02
N ASP A 21 16.31 -7.35 -1.21
CA ASP A 21 16.03 -6.25 -2.14
C ASP A 21 15.04 -5.24 -1.55
N VAL A 22 14.00 -5.74 -0.86
CA VAL A 22 12.95 -4.91 -0.24
C VAL A 22 13.49 -4.12 0.94
N PHE A 23 14.15 -4.78 1.89
CA PHE A 23 14.64 -4.14 3.11
C PHE A 23 15.92 -3.31 2.92
N SER A 24 16.56 -3.30 1.75
CA SER A 24 17.80 -2.51 1.56
C SER A 24 17.58 -0.99 1.62
N GLY A 25 16.36 -0.51 1.41
CA GLY A 25 16.03 0.92 1.42
C GLY A 25 16.39 1.64 2.72
N TRP A 26 16.27 1.00 3.88
CA TRP A 26 16.58 1.63 5.17
C TRP A 26 18.06 2.01 5.35
N ARG A 27 18.97 1.45 4.55
CA ARG A 27 20.42 1.75 4.57
C ARG A 27 20.80 2.95 3.71
N GLU A 28 19.88 3.40 2.86
CA GLU A 28 20.11 4.52 1.95
C GLU A 28 19.93 5.85 2.71
N LYS A 29 20.62 6.91 2.23
CA LYS A 29 20.40 8.25 2.78
C LYS A 29 19.13 8.83 2.18
N HIS A 30 18.19 9.20 3.03
CA HIS A 30 16.92 9.81 2.64
C HIS A 30 16.87 11.27 3.01
N THR A 31 16.40 12.10 2.10
CA THR A 31 16.26 13.55 2.24
C THR A 31 14.82 13.94 2.64
N GLN A 32 14.61 15.21 2.97
CA GLN A 32 13.26 15.75 3.18
C GLN A 32 12.38 15.54 1.94
N LYS A 33 12.93 15.66 0.73
CA LYS A 33 12.19 15.42 -0.52
C LYS A 33 11.67 14.00 -0.64
N ASP A 34 12.42 13.02 -0.14
CA ASP A 34 11.97 11.61 -0.12
C ASP A 34 10.82 11.42 0.86
N ALA A 35 10.85 12.11 2.00
CA ALA A 35 9.76 12.09 2.97
C ALA A 35 8.48 12.75 2.40
N ASP A 36 8.62 13.92 1.79
CA ASP A 36 7.51 14.63 1.14
C ASP A 36 6.92 13.77 0.02
N TYR A 37 7.77 13.13 -0.78
CA TYR A 37 7.35 12.20 -1.82
C TYR A 37 6.59 10.99 -1.27
N ALA A 38 6.99 10.44 -0.13
CA ALA A 38 6.24 9.36 0.52
C ALA A 38 4.84 9.83 0.96
N MET A 39 4.73 11.05 1.51
CA MET A 39 3.47 11.59 2.03
C MET A 39 2.41 11.90 0.97
N ILE A 40 2.80 12.20 -0.28
CA ILE A 40 1.86 12.47 -1.38
C ILE A 40 1.28 11.20 -2.01
N ALA A 41 1.69 10.01 -1.57
CA ALA A 41 1.14 8.76 -2.07
C ALA A 41 -0.40 8.71 -1.93
N GLY A 42 -1.08 8.25 -2.97
CA GLY A 42 -2.54 8.14 -3.02
C GLY A 42 -3.27 9.45 -3.30
N THR A 43 -2.56 10.57 -3.42
CA THR A 43 -3.12 11.84 -3.88
C THR A 43 -3.21 11.88 -5.41
N THR A 44 -3.92 12.87 -5.97
CA THR A 44 -3.99 13.10 -7.42
C THR A 44 -2.64 13.45 -8.04
N LEU A 45 -1.71 13.96 -7.23
CA LEU A 45 -0.38 14.37 -7.68
C LEU A 45 0.54 13.18 -7.96
N ASP A 46 0.34 12.03 -7.29
CA ASP A 46 1.27 10.91 -7.37
C ASP A 46 0.68 9.59 -7.88
N THR A 47 -0.62 9.39 -7.85
CA THR A 47 -1.24 8.14 -8.31
C THR A 47 -0.90 7.87 -9.78
N ALA A 48 -0.11 6.83 -10.04
CA ALA A 48 0.24 6.42 -11.40
C ALA A 48 -0.99 5.81 -12.12
N GLN A 49 -1.19 6.23 -13.37
CA GLN A 49 -2.30 5.75 -14.20
C GLN A 49 -1.97 4.43 -14.93
N THR A 50 -0.68 4.17 -15.13
CA THR A 50 -0.19 2.98 -15.85
C THR A 50 0.66 2.09 -14.95
N GLU A 51 0.70 0.80 -15.24
CA GLU A 51 1.52 -0.19 -14.52
C GLU A 51 3.03 0.14 -14.62
N VAL A 52 3.47 0.63 -15.77
CA VAL A 52 4.85 1.13 -15.96
C VAL A 52 5.16 2.24 -14.96
N GLY A 53 4.26 3.25 -14.87
CA GLY A 53 4.41 4.34 -13.93
C GLY A 53 4.40 3.90 -12.47
N MET A 54 3.60 2.87 -12.13
CA MET A 54 3.57 2.30 -10.77
C MET A 54 4.94 1.73 -10.38
N LEU A 55 5.54 0.91 -11.27
CA LEU A 55 6.83 0.31 -11.00
C LEU A 55 7.99 1.31 -11.02
N GLN A 56 7.93 2.33 -11.89
CA GLN A 56 8.95 3.39 -11.95
C GLN A 56 8.93 4.30 -10.72
N LYS A 57 7.74 4.58 -10.20
CA LYS A 57 7.55 5.45 -9.03
C LYS A 57 7.76 4.72 -7.70
N TRP A 58 7.68 3.40 -7.69
CA TRP A 58 7.84 2.64 -6.47
C TRP A 58 9.25 2.76 -5.91
N GLN A 59 9.33 3.08 -4.62
CA GLN A 59 10.57 3.12 -3.86
C GLN A 59 10.60 1.99 -2.84
N ARG A 60 11.80 1.57 -2.45
CA ARG A 60 11.98 0.58 -1.39
C ARG A 60 11.50 1.14 -0.06
N PRO A 61 10.85 0.34 0.79
CA PRO A 61 10.43 0.77 2.11
C PRO A 61 11.61 1.25 2.97
N TRP A 62 11.42 2.39 3.61
CA TRP A 62 12.43 2.98 4.50
C TRP A 62 11.82 3.82 5.64
N LEU A 63 10.61 4.37 5.47
CA LEU A 63 9.98 5.24 6.47
C LEU A 63 9.55 4.45 7.70
N PHE A 64 9.15 3.17 7.52
CA PHE A 64 8.67 2.31 8.59
C PHE A 64 9.65 2.20 9.77
N TYR A 65 10.97 2.14 9.50
CA TYR A 65 11.95 2.04 10.59
C TYR A 65 12.09 3.35 11.36
N LYS A 66 11.91 4.51 10.71
CA LYS A 66 11.87 5.80 11.42
C LYS A 66 10.65 5.90 12.30
N VAL A 67 9.48 5.47 11.79
CA VAL A 67 8.25 5.38 12.59
C VAL A 67 8.45 4.47 13.81
N PHE A 68 9.09 3.32 13.61
CA PHE A 68 9.46 2.41 14.69
C PHE A 68 10.38 3.08 15.74
N LEU A 69 11.46 3.73 15.29
CA LEU A 69 12.41 4.40 16.18
C LEU A 69 11.78 5.56 16.96
N VAL A 70 10.93 6.36 16.30
CA VAL A 70 10.19 7.45 16.98
C VAL A 70 9.24 6.88 18.03
N GLY A 71 8.48 5.83 17.70
CA GLY A 71 7.58 5.17 18.64
C GLY A 71 8.34 4.56 19.83
N LEU A 72 9.45 3.88 19.57
CA LEU A 72 10.31 3.30 20.60
C LEU A 72 10.92 4.38 21.52
N SER A 73 11.38 5.50 20.94
CA SER A 73 11.91 6.64 21.70
C SER A 73 10.84 7.27 22.59
N ALA A 74 9.63 7.47 22.04
CA ALA A 74 8.50 8.01 22.81
C ALA A 74 8.12 7.07 23.96
N PHE A 75 8.13 5.76 23.75
CA PHE A 75 7.91 4.77 24.80
C PHE A 75 9.00 4.82 25.86
N ALA A 76 10.28 4.91 25.48
CA ALA A 76 11.39 5.02 26.42
C ALA A 76 11.28 6.28 27.29
N VAL A 77 10.92 7.44 26.70
CA VAL A 77 10.69 8.69 27.43
C VAL A 77 9.52 8.56 28.40
N LEU A 78 8.40 7.95 27.96
CA LEU A 78 7.24 7.69 28.82
C LEU A 78 7.62 6.82 30.02
N LEU A 79 8.36 5.74 29.80
CA LEU A 79 8.83 4.87 30.88
C LEU A 79 9.75 5.62 31.85
N ALA A 80 10.71 6.38 31.33
CA ALA A 80 11.63 7.17 32.18
C ALA A 80 10.84 8.14 33.04
N ALA A 81 9.81 8.81 32.51
CA ALA A 81 8.98 9.73 33.30
C ALA A 81 8.19 9.00 34.39
N ILE A 82 7.54 7.87 34.07
CA ILE A 82 6.79 7.09 35.09
C ILE A 82 7.70 6.55 36.16
N PHE A 83 8.86 5.97 35.81
CA PHE A 83 9.83 5.45 36.79
C PHE A 83 10.42 6.54 37.65
N ALA A 84 10.73 7.72 37.11
CA ALA A 84 11.20 8.86 37.90
C ALA A 84 10.16 9.28 38.96
N ILE A 85 8.87 9.35 38.57
CA ILE A 85 7.78 9.68 39.50
C ILE A 85 7.65 8.60 40.60
N ILE A 86 7.64 7.32 40.22
CA ILE A 86 7.54 6.20 41.17
C ILE A 86 8.73 6.23 42.15
N THR A 87 9.94 6.51 41.66
CA THR A 87 11.15 6.55 42.51
C THR A 87 11.09 7.69 43.51
N ILE A 88 10.55 8.87 43.13
CA ILE A 88 10.49 10.05 44.01
C ILE A 88 9.29 9.97 44.94
N GLN A 89 8.14 9.50 44.49
CA GLN A 89 6.85 9.58 45.19
C GLN A 89 6.34 8.24 45.73
N GLY A 90 7.03 7.12 45.40
CA GLY A 90 6.59 5.75 45.71
C GLY A 90 5.53 5.19 44.76
N ASN A 91 4.84 6.05 44.03
CA ASN A 91 3.81 5.67 43.04
C ASN A 91 3.61 6.76 41.98
N CYS A 92 2.94 6.43 40.90
CA CYS A 92 2.54 7.37 39.87
C CYS A 92 1.00 7.45 39.79
N HIS A 93 0.44 8.61 40.15
CA HIS A 93 -0.98 8.95 40.09
C HIS A 93 -1.34 9.74 38.82
N ASN A 94 -0.40 9.98 37.91
CA ASN A 94 -0.69 10.76 36.71
C ASN A 94 -1.46 9.93 35.69
N ALA A 95 -2.79 10.11 35.67
CA ALA A 95 -3.69 9.36 34.79
C ALA A 95 -3.33 9.47 33.30
N CYS A 96 -2.83 10.61 32.82
CA CYS A 96 -2.43 10.78 31.42
C CYS A 96 -1.21 9.90 31.08
N LEU A 97 -0.17 9.91 31.92
CA LEU A 97 1.02 9.07 31.69
C LEU A 97 0.66 7.59 31.77
N ASN A 98 -0.15 7.22 32.77
CA ASN A 98 -0.56 5.85 33.00
C ASN A 98 -1.44 5.33 31.86
N LEU A 99 -2.39 6.14 31.35
CA LEU A 99 -3.20 5.81 30.17
C LEU A 99 -2.31 5.64 28.92
N LEU A 100 -1.33 6.53 28.73
CA LEU A 100 -0.39 6.43 27.62
C LEU A 100 0.40 5.11 27.64
N LEU A 101 0.66 4.55 28.83
CA LEU A 101 1.35 3.26 28.95
C LEU A 101 0.52 2.10 28.35
N PHE A 102 -0.79 2.15 28.39
CA PHE A 102 -1.66 1.15 27.75
C PHE A 102 -1.81 1.36 26.25
N VAL A 103 -1.64 2.58 25.74
CA VAL A 103 -1.94 2.94 24.36
C VAL A 103 -0.69 2.99 23.49
N LEU A 104 0.36 3.70 23.93
CA LEU A 104 1.52 4.00 23.08
C LEU A 104 2.35 2.75 22.70
N PRO A 105 2.78 1.90 23.64
CA PRO A 105 3.62 0.75 23.29
C PRO A 105 2.94 -0.26 22.35
N PRO A 106 1.64 -0.60 22.53
CA PRO A 106 0.91 -1.46 21.59
C PRO A 106 0.85 -0.94 20.15
N LEU A 107 1.03 0.35 19.94
CA LEU A 107 1.04 0.97 18.60
C LEU A 107 2.40 0.83 17.90
N VAL A 108 3.51 0.75 18.60
CA VAL A 108 4.87 0.92 18.03
C VAL A 108 5.12 -0.06 16.89
N VAL A 109 5.03 -1.35 17.13
CA VAL A 109 5.33 -2.38 16.12
C VAL A 109 4.23 -2.51 15.08
N PRO A 110 2.93 -2.61 15.43
CA PRO A 110 1.85 -2.70 14.44
C PRO A 110 1.84 -1.51 13.47
N VAL A 111 2.02 -0.29 13.95
CA VAL A 111 2.05 0.91 13.08
C VAL A 111 3.27 0.90 12.17
N ALA A 112 4.45 0.51 12.68
CA ALA A 112 5.65 0.38 11.84
C ALA A 112 5.45 -0.65 10.72
N LEU A 113 4.87 -1.82 11.03
CA LEU A 113 4.55 -2.84 10.03
C LEU A 113 3.48 -2.36 9.03
N MET A 114 2.46 -1.66 9.50
CA MET A 114 1.45 -1.05 8.63
C MET A 114 2.09 -0.08 7.64
N VAL A 115 3.00 0.79 8.10
CA VAL A 115 3.73 1.73 7.24
C VAL A 115 4.63 0.97 6.27
N PHE A 116 5.33 -0.09 6.70
CA PHE A 116 6.10 -0.95 5.81
C PHE A 116 5.26 -1.49 4.63
N PHE A 117 4.08 -2.05 4.91
CA PHE A 117 3.21 -2.57 3.85
C PHE A 117 2.56 -1.47 3.01
N TRP A 118 2.38 -0.28 3.55
CA TRP A 118 1.95 0.89 2.78
C TRP A 118 3.04 1.36 1.80
N GLU A 119 4.30 1.39 2.22
CA GLU A 119 5.44 1.67 1.33
C GLU A 119 5.62 0.57 0.26
N MET A 120 5.21 -0.67 0.55
CA MET A 120 5.18 -1.76 -0.42
C MET A 120 4.12 -1.58 -1.51
N ASN A 121 3.14 -0.70 -1.33
CA ASN A 121 2.04 -0.47 -2.27
C ASN A 121 2.52 0.21 -3.56
N ALA A 122 3.06 -0.56 -4.50
CA ALA A 122 3.58 -0.05 -5.77
C ALA A 122 2.57 0.80 -6.57
N PRO A 123 1.24 0.52 -6.58
CA PRO A 123 0.25 1.42 -7.17
C PRO A 123 0.20 2.82 -6.56
N ARG A 124 0.71 3.01 -5.33
CA ARG A 124 0.74 4.28 -4.60
C ARG A 124 -0.60 5.03 -4.64
N ASN A 125 -1.70 4.29 -4.54
CA ASN A 125 -3.07 4.78 -4.72
C ASN A 125 -3.90 4.80 -3.43
N ILE A 126 -3.27 4.53 -2.28
CA ILE A 126 -3.83 4.64 -0.93
C ILE A 126 -3.12 5.78 -0.21
N SER A 127 -3.87 6.82 0.17
CA SER A 127 -3.32 7.95 0.91
C SER A 127 -3.09 7.61 2.38
N LEU A 128 -2.24 8.41 3.05
CA LEU A 128 -2.01 8.26 4.49
C LEU A 128 -3.31 8.40 5.30
N ALA A 129 -4.20 9.31 4.91
CA ALA A 129 -5.51 9.47 5.55
C ALA A 129 -6.39 8.22 5.40
N GLU A 130 -6.39 7.59 4.22
CA GLU A 130 -7.09 6.30 4.01
C GLU A 130 -6.47 5.19 4.84
N LEU A 131 -5.14 5.14 4.92
CA LEU A 131 -4.42 4.16 5.74
C LEU A 131 -4.78 4.27 7.22
N ILE A 132 -4.76 5.49 7.77
CA ILE A 132 -5.19 5.78 9.15
C ILE A 132 -6.66 5.40 9.34
N GLY A 133 -7.51 5.72 8.37
CA GLY A 133 -8.91 5.31 8.38
C GLY A 133 -9.08 3.79 8.46
N TYR A 134 -8.33 3.02 7.64
CA TYR A 134 -8.36 1.56 7.67
C TYR A 134 -7.85 0.99 9.00
N PHE A 135 -6.84 1.62 9.61
CA PHE A 135 -6.33 1.22 10.93
C PHE A 135 -7.39 1.36 12.01
N PHE A 136 -7.93 2.56 12.21
CA PHE A 136 -8.89 2.80 13.29
C PHE A 136 -10.24 2.12 13.04
N THR A 137 -10.87 2.42 11.91
CA THR A 137 -12.20 1.84 11.62
C THR A 137 -12.10 0.35 11.35
N GLY A 138 -11.03 -0.11 10.66
CA GLY A 138 -10.80 -1.52 10.38
C GLY A 138 -10.53 -2.33 11.63
N GLY A 139 -9.68 -1.83 12.53
CA GLY A 139 -9.38 -2.46 13.81
C GLY A 139 -10.65 -2.60 14.67
N VAL A 140 -11.37 -1.50 14.91
CA VAL A 140 -12.59 -1.52 15.72
C VAL A 140 -13.67 -2.42 15.12
N LEU A 141 -13.98 -2.27 13.83
CA LEU A 141 -15.04 -3.05 13.19
C LEU A 141 -14.70 -4.53 13.15
N SER A 142 -13.42 -4.91 12.93
CA SER A 142 -13.04 -6.33 12.94
C SER A 142 -13.16 -6.95 14.33
N ILE A 143 -12.82 -6.22 15.39
CA ILE A 143 -13.07 -6.66 16.78
C ILE A 143 -14.57 -6.84 17.02
N LEU A 144 -15.40 -5.88 16.64
CA LEU A 144 -16.86 -5.97 16.82
C LEU A 144 -17.46 -7.16 16.10
N VAL A 145 -17.04 -7.43 14.85
CA VAL A 145 -17.49 -8.63 14.11
C VAL A 145 -17.02 -9.90 14.82
N SER A 146 -15.78 -9.94 15.31
CA SER A 146 -15.27 -11.09 16.06
C SER A 146 -16.06 -11.33 17.35
N LEU A 147 -16.38 -10.28 18.10
CA LEU A 147 -17.19 -10.36 19.33
C LEU A 147 -18.57 -10.94 19.07
N LEU A 148 -19.20 -10.65 17.93
CA LEU A 148 -20.46 -11.24 17.53
C LEU A 148 -20.36 -12.73 17.21
N MET A 149 -19.18 -13.22 16.83
CA MET A 149 -18.93 -14.63 16.49
C MET A 149 -18.50 -15.47 17.70
N PHE A 150 -17.84 -14.88 18.70
CA PHE A 150 -17.36 -15.62 19.87
C PHE A 150 -18.39 -16.47 20.61
N PRO A 151 -19.67 -16.07 20.76
CA PRO A 151 -20.67 -16.92 21.43
C PRO A 151 -20.91 -18.26 20.75
N TYR A 152 -20.54 -18.39 19.47
CA TYR A 152 -20.73 -19.61 18.66
C TYR A 152 -19.47 -20.48 18.56
N ILE A 153 -18.40 -20.11 19.25
CA ILE A 153 -17.08 -20.75 19.19
C ILE A 153 -16.73 -21.33 20.56
N PRO A 154 -16.05 -22.49 20.63
CA PRO A 154 -15.59 -23.05 21.91
C PRO A 154 -14.75 -22.02 22.70
N GLY A 155 -14.98 -21.93 24.03
CA GLY A 155 -14.41 -20.89 24.90
C GLY A 155 -12.91 -20.97 25.18
N TYR A 156 -12.15 -21.78 24.45
CA TYR A 156 -10.70 -21.85 24.58
C TYR A 156 -10.02 -20.84 23.63
N ILE A 157 -9.03 -20.12 24.12
CA ILE A 157 -8.34 -19.07 23.42
C ILE A 157 -7.75 -19.49 22.06
N TYR A 158 -7.35 -20.75 21.89
CA TYR A 158 -6.83 -21.28 20.63
C TYR A 158 -7.90 -21.42 19.53
N TRP A 159 -9.18 -21.30 19.86
CA TRP A 159 -10.28 -21.23 18.90
C TRP A 159 -10.61 -19.78 18.49
N ALA A 160 -10.08 -18.77 19.17
CA ALA A 160 -10.31 -17.35 18.85
C ALA A 160 -10.09 -17.02 17.36
N PRO A 161 -9.10 -17.60 16.65
CA PRO A 161 -8.90 -17.35 15.22
C PRO A 161 -10.10 -17.66 14.32
N LEU A 162 -11.01 -18.56 14.77
CA LEU A 162 -12.25 -18.86 14.02
C LEU A 162 -13.24 -17.67 14.02
N ALA A 163 -13.14 -16.75 14.97
CA ALA A 163 -13.88 -15.50 14.98
C ALA A 163 -13.05 -14.35 14.39
N GLU A 164 -11.80 -14.26 14.79
CA GLU A 164 -10.97 -13.10 14.50
C GLU A 164 -10.53 -13.01 13.04
N GLU A 165 -10.11 -14.14 12.42
CA GLU A 165 -9.65 -14.10 11.04
C GLU A 165 -10.81 -13.84 10.06
N PRO A 166 -12.00 -14.47 10.19
CA PRO A 166 -13.15 -14.07 9.40
C PRO A 166 -13.60 -12.63 9.65
N GLY A 167 -13.56 -12.15 10.91
CA GLY A 167 -13.87 -10.76 11.25
C GLY A 167 -12.99 -9.75 10.49
N LYS A 168 -11.67 -9.96 10.54
CA LYS A 168 -10.69 -9.13 9.81
C LYS A 168 -10.86 -9.26 8.30
N LEU A 169 -11.14 -10.46 7.78
CA LEU A 169 -11.36 -10.70 6.36
C LEU A 169 -12.57 -9.94 5.82
N ILE A 170 -13.73 -10.03 6.51
CA ILE A 170 -14.96 -9.34 6.11
C ILE A 170 -14.72 -7.83 5.98
N ILE A 171 -14.05 -7.25 6.95
CA ILE A 171 -13.74 -5.81 6.95
C ILE A 171 -12.72 -5.46 5.85
N SER A 172 -11.71 -6.30 5.63
CA SER A 172 -10.76 -6.13 4.53
C SER A 172 -11.47 -6.18 3.16
N MET A 173 -12.39 -7.13 2.96
CA MET A 173 -13.21 -7.23 1.74
C MET A 173 -14.07 -5.98 1.51
N PHE A 174 -14.65 -5.44 2.58
CA PHE A 174 -15.41 -4.18 2.50
C PHE A 174 -14.52 -3.02 2.00
N PHE A 175 -13.31 -2.85 2.53
CA PHE A 175 -12.40 -1.79 2.10
C PHE A 175 -11.84 -2.03 0.69
N ILE A 176 -11.53 -3.26 0.32
CA ILE A 176 -11.12 -3.61 -1.06
C ILE A 176 -12.22 -3.21 -2.06
N ARG A 177 -13.48 -3.57 -1.77
CA ARG A 177 -14.63 -3.18 -2.61
C ARG A 177 -14.79 -1.66 -2.67
N ARG A 178 -14.66 -0.97 -1.53
CA ARG A 178 -14.73 0.51 -1.48
C ARG A 178 -13.63 1.15 -2.33
N LEU A 179 -12.38 0.65 -2.23
CA LEU A 179 -11.27 1.13 -3.04
C LEU A 179 -11.52 0.90 -4.53
N TYR A 180 -12.02 -0.28 -4.92
CA TYR A 180 -12.39 -0.55 -6.30
C TYR A 180 -13.44 0.44 -6.82
N ARG A 181 -14.50 0.70 -6.05
CA ARG A 181 -15.53 1.68 -6.43
C ARG A 181 -14.96 3.09 -6.62
N LYS A 182 -13.96 3.45 -5.84
CA LYS A 182 -13.33 4.78 -5.89
C LYS A 182 -12.32 4.91 -7.03
N LYS A 183 -11.55 3.85 -7.32
CA LYS A 183 -10.40 3.90 -8.24
C LYS A 183 -10.62 3.12 -9.54
N GLY A 184 -11.72 2.39 -9.70
CA GLY A 184 -12.02 1.55 -10.86
C GLY A 184 -11.24 0.25 -10.96
N ARG A 185 -10.18 0.08 -10.17
CA ARG A 185 -9.32 -1.11 -10.13
C ARG A 185 -8.64 -1.30 -8.78
N VAL A 186 -8.28 -2.54 -8.48
CA VAL A 186 -7.47 -2.92 -7.30
C VAL A 186 -6.38 -3.90 -7.69
N PHE A 187 -5.32 -3.90 -6.92
CA PHE A 187 -4.17 -4.79 -7.08
C PHE A 187 -3.95 -5.58 -5.80
N GLY A 188 -3.26 -6.71 -5.88
CA GLY A 188 -2.89 -7.48 -4.68
C GLY A 188 -2.18 -6.63 -3.62
N MET A 189 -1.31 -5.69 -4.03
CA MET A 189 -0.63 -4.76 -3.11
C MET A 189 -1.60 -3.87 -2.32
N ASN A 190 -2.75 -3.51 -2.89
CA ASN A 190 -3.78 -2.76 -2.17
C ASN A 190 -4.38 -3.61 -1.04
N GLY A 191 -4.66 -4.89 -1.33
CA GLY A 191 -5.14 -5.83 -0.32
C GLY A 191 -4.11 -6.04 0.78
N LEU A 192 -2.82 -6.17 0.43
CA LEU A 192 -1.72 -6.28 1.39
C LEU A 192 -1.70 -5.10 2.37
N THR A 193 -1.81 -3.87 1.84
CA THR A 193 -1.83 -2.63 2.63
C THR A 193 -3.09 -2.53 3.50
N ILE A 194 -4.27 -2.82 2.94
CA ILE A 194 -5.54 -2.80 3.68
C ILE A 194 -5.51 -3.84 4.80
N GLY A 195 -5.13 -5.08 4.50
CA GLY A 195 -5.02 -6.14 5.50
C GLY A 195 -4.02 -5.82 6.60
N ALA A 196 -2.87 -5.23 6.24
CA ALA A 196 -1.89 -4.77 7.22
C ALA A 196 -2.46 -3.70 8.15
N ALA A 197 -3.21 -2.73 7.62
CA ALA A 197 -3.83 -1.68 8.42
C ALA A 197 -4.93 -2.22 9.35
N VAL A 198 -5.82 -3.09 8.85
CA VAL A 198 -6.87 -3.75 9.65
C VAL A 198 -6.23 -4.60 10.76
N GLY A 199 -5.24 -5.44 10.41
CA GLY A 199 -4.51 -6.28 11.35
C GLY A 199 -3.71 -5.47 12.38
N ALA A 200 -3.13 -4.32 12.00
CA ALA A 200 -2.42 -3.44 12.90
C ALA A 200 -3.37 -2.78 13.92
N GLY A 201 -4.54 -2.32 13.46
CA GLY A 201 -5.57 -1.77 14.35
C GLY A 201 -6.08 -2.82 15.34
N PHE A 202 -6.39 -4.03 14.86
CA PHE A 202 -6.78 -5.14 15.71
C PHE A 202 -5.71 -5.42 16.78
N ALA A 203 -4.46 -5.62 16.36
CA ALA A 203 -3.33 -5.92 17.24
C ALA A 203 -3.11 -4.85 18.32
N ALA A 204 -3.23 -3.57 17.95
CA ALA A 204 -3.02 -2.45 18.88
C ALA A 204 -4.11 -2.42 19.96
N PHE A 205 -5.37 -2.51 19.56
CA PHE A 205 -6.49 -2.47 20.53
C PHE A 205 -6.52 -3.70 21.43
N GLU A 206 -6.30 -4.89 20.87
CA GLU A 206 -6.21 -6.13 21.65
C GLU A 206 -5.02 -6.10 22.62
N SER A 207 -3.86 -5.60 22.19
CA SER A 207 -2.68 -5.50 23.07
C SER A 207 -2.87 -4.48 24.17
N ALA A 208 -3.59 -3.38 23.92
CA ALA A 208 -3.97 -2.43 24.97
C ALA A 208 -4.90 -3.08 26.00
N GLN A 209 -5.85 -3.90 25.56
CA GLN A 209 -6.71 -4.67 26.47
C GLN A 209 -5.89 -5.64 27.34
N TYR A 210 -5.01 -6.46 26.75
CA TYR A 210 -4.17 -7.37 27.55
C TYR A 210 -3.25 -6.66 28.54
N ALA A 211 -2.75 -5.47 28.18
CA ALA A 211 -1.96 -4.66 29.10
C ALA A 211 -2.80 -4.18 30.29
N TYR A 212 -4.04 -3.77 30.05
CA TYR A 212 -5.00 -3.41 31.10
C TYR A 212 -5.41 -4.60 31.96
N ASP A 213 -5.65 -5.77 31.35
CA ASP A 213 -5.96 -7.01 32.08
C ASP A 213 -4.81 -7.44 33.00
N ALA A 214 -3.56 -7.27 32.54
CA ALA A 214 -2.36 -7.52 33.36
C ALA A 214 -2.28 -6.55 34.56
N TYR A 215 -2.68 -5.30 34.37
CA TYR A 215 -2.79 -4.31 35.45
C TYR A 215 -3.86 -4.69 36.47
N LEU A 216 -5.06 -5.04 36.01
CA LEU A 216 -6.16 -5.48 36.90
C LEU A 216 -5.78 -6.73 37.69
N GLY A 217 -5.16 -7.73 37.05
CA GLY A 217 -4.68 -8.93 37.74
C GLY A 217 -3.63 -8.61 38.81
N GLY A 218 -2.73 -7.66 38.51
CA GLY A 218 -1.75 -7.17 39.50
C GLY A 218 -2.44 -6.51 40.70
N ILE A 219 -3.43 -5.66 40.49
CA ILE A 219 -4.20 -5.01 41.57
C ILE A 219 -4.90 -6.06 42.44
N GLN A 220 -5.58 -7.03 41.83
CA GLN A 220 -6.29 -8.09 42.57
C GLN A 220 -5.35 -8.90 43.47
N ALA A 221 -4.09 -9.05 43.08
CA ALA A 221 -3.10 -9.78 43.86
C ALA A 221 -2.52 -8.96 45.06
N LEU A 222 -2.58 -7.62 44.98
CA LEU A 222 -1.87 -6.71 45.91
C LEU A 222 -2.81 -5.97 46.87
N THR A 223 -4.09 -5.81 46.55
CA THR A 223 -5.03 -5.00 47.36
C THR A 223 -6.45 -5.54 47.33
N THR A 224 -7.19 -5.30 48.41
CA THR A 224 -8.63 -5.51 48.51
C THR A 224 -9.45 -4.34 47.94
N ASP A 225 -8.85 -3.18 47.81
CA ASP A 225 -9.49 -2.00 47.26
C ASP A 225 -9.21 -1.84 45.74
N VAL A 226 -9.62 -2.87 44.99
CA VAL A 226 -9.39 -2.96 43.54
C VAL A 226 -10.01 -1.77 42.81
N ALA A 227 -11.24 -1.38 43.19
CA ALA A 227 -11.96 -0.32 42.51
C ALA A 227 -11.24 1.03 42.61
N PHE A 228 -10.77 1.41 43.78
CA PHE A 228 -10.06 2.68 43.99
C PHE A 228 -8.78 2.74 43.17
N VAL A 229 -7.95 1.72 43.20
CA VAL A 229 -6.66 1.68 42.49
C VAL A 229 -6.86 1.65 40.98
N ALA A 230 -7.84 0.87 40.49
CA ALA A 230 -8.14 0.78 39.07
C ALA A 230 -8.67 2.09 38.51
N VAL A 231 -9.64 2.74 39.18
CA VAL A 231 -10.24 4.00 38.71
C VAL A 231 -9.22 5.14 38.69
N ASN A 232 -8.33 5.18 39.69
CA ASN A 232 -7.29 6.21 39.75
C ASN A 232 -6.04 5.89 38.92
N MET A 233 -5.99 4.71 38.27
CA MET A 233 -4.86 4.26 37.46
C MET A 233 -3.51 4.43 38.19
N ILE A 234 -3.42 3.97 39.43
CA ILE A 234 -2.21 4.13 40.26
C ILE A 234 -1.20 3.06 39.84
N PHE A 235 0.01 3.46 39.51
CA PHE A 235 1.13 2.56 39.28
C PHE A 235 2.14 2.62 40.43
N THR A 236 2.47 1.46 40.97
CA THR A 236 3.66 1.21 41.80
C THR A 236 4.65 0.37 41.00
N LEU A 237 5.83 0.10 41.54
CA LEU A 237 6.81 -0.74 40.91
C LEU A 237 6.30 -2.18 40.70
N GLU A 238 5.52 -2.69 41.67
CA GLU A 238 4.91 -4.02 41.55
C GLU A 238 3.82 -4.08 40.46
N LEU A 239 3.00 -3.05 40.34
CA LEU A 239 1.90 -3.00 39.36
C LEU A 239 2.37 -2.75 37.92
N ILE A 240 3.44 -1.96 37.74
CA ILE A 240 3.95 -1.68 36.40
C ILE A 240 4.65 -2.88 35.77
N THR A 241 5.30 -3.73 36.59
CA THR A 241 6.10 -4.85 36.10
C THR A 241 5.30 -5.85 35.23
N PRO A 242 4.16 -6.41 35.66
CA PRO A 242 3.39 -7.35 34.83
C PRO A 242 2.87 -6.67 33.53
N VAL A 243 2.53 -5.39 33.60
CA VAL A 243 2.11 -4.59 32.43
C VAL A 243 3.25 -4.49 31.42
N LEU A 244 4.46 -4.13 31.89
CA LEU A 244 5.64 -4.02 31.02
C LEU A 244 6.03 -5.36 30.40
N VAL A 245 6.03 -6.44 31.18
CA VAL A 245 6.30 -7.78 30.65
C VAL A 245 5.31 -8.13 29.53
N ASN A 246 4.02 -7.88 29.75
CA ASN A 246 2.99 -8.12 28.73
C ASN A 246 3.22 -7.29 27.47
N ILE A 247 3.43 -5.97 27.61
CA ILE A 247 3.65 -5.03 26.51
C ILE A 247 4.91 -5.40 25.71
N ILE A 248 6.03 -5.69 26.38
CA ILE A 248 7.30 -5.99 25.73
C ILE A 248 7.18 -7.33 24.95
N LEU A 249 6.62 -8.35 25.57
CA LEU A 249 6.43 -9.63 24.91
C LEU A 249 5.49 -9.51 23.69
N ARG A 250 4.35 -8.85 23.84
CA ARG A 250 3.43 -8.62 22.73
C ARG A 250 4.05 -7.75 21.62
N GLY A 251 4.86 -6.75 21.97
CA GLY A 251 5.60 -5.94 21.01
C GLY A 251 6.63 -6.75 20.23
N LEU A 252 7.45 -7.56 20.91
CA LEU A 252 8.42 -8.45 20.27
C LEU A 252 7.75 -9.46 19.33
N PHE A 253 6.58 -9.97 19.71
CA PHE A 253 5.83 -10.98 18.93
C PHE A 253 4.91 -10.40 17.87
N ALA A 254 4.67 -9.09 17.86
CA ALA A 254 3.85 -8.44 16.84
C ALA A 254 4.40 -8.62 15.41
N VAL A 255 5.70 -8.94 15.27
CA VAL A 255 6.34 -9.28 13.98
C VAL A 255 5.84 -10.59 13.36
N CYS A 256 5.09 -11.40 14.10
CA CYS A 256 4.41 -12.61 13.63
C CYS A 256 2.94 -12.66 14.09
N GLY A 257 2.34 -11.50 14.37
CA GLY A 257 0.97 -11.35 14.87
C GLY A 257 -0.04 -10.93 13.78
N HIS A 258 -1.10 -10.26 14.22
CA HIS A 258 -2.31 -9.96 13.43
C HIS A 258 -2.06 -9.22 12.12
N VAL A 259 -1.01 -8.38 12.02
CA VAL A 259 -0.62 -7.73 10.76
C VAL A 259 -0.29 -8.79 9.72
N LEU A 260 0.56 -9.78 10.09
CA LEU A 260 1.00 -10.83 9.20
C LEU A 260 -0.04 -11.96 9.03
N TYR A 261 -1.02 -12.10 9.92
CA TYR A 261 -2.18 -12.96 9.67
C TYR A 261 -3.05 -12.35 8.58
N CYS A 262 -3.39 -11.06 8.70
CA CYS A 262 -4.39 -10.39 7.86
C CYS A 262 -3.86 -9.96 6.49
N ALA A 263 -2.65 -9.44 6.39
CA ALA A 263 -2.10 -8.87 5.15
C ALA A 263 -2.03 -9.88 3.99
N PRO A 264 -1.53 -11.15 4.16
CA PRO A 264 -1.39 -12.08 3.05
C PRO A 264 -2.72 -12.49 2.41
N TYR A 265 -3.73 -12.88 3.21
CA TYR A 265 -5.00 -13.30 2.63
C TYR A 265 -5.79 -12.11 2.06
N SER A 266 -5.66 -10.92 2.62
CA SER A 266 -6.24 -9.70 2.04
C SER A 266 -5.57 -9.34 0.70
N CYS A 267 -4.25 -9.60 0.58
CA CYS A 267 -3.52 -9.49 -0.67
C CYS A 267 -4.11 -10.40 -1.75
N ILE A 268 -4.30 -11.68 -1.43
CA ILE A 268 -4.87 -12.66 -2.35
C ILE A 268 -6.33 -12.34 -2.67
N THR A 269 -7.09 -11.85 -1.69
CA THR A 269 -8.47 -11.36 -1.90
C THR A 269 -8.52 -10.26 -2.95
N ALA A 270 -7.66 -9.25 -2.84
CA ALA A 270 -7.61 -8.14 -3.81
C ALA A 270 -7.13 -8.61 -5.18
N LEU A 271 -6.16 -9.54 -5.24
CA LEU A 271 -5.62 -10.11 -6.46
C LEU A 271 -6.71 -10.82 -7.29
N TYR A 272 -7.63 -11.52 -6.63
CA TYR A 272 -8.71 -12.28 -7.26
C TYR A 272 -10.08 -11.57 -7.24
N THR A 273 -10.12 -10.28 -6.86
CA THR A 273 -11.31 -9.45 -6.96
C THR A 273 -11.71 -9.29 -8.44
N LYS A 274 -12.95 -9.64 -8.78
CA LYS A 274 -13.51 -9.50 -10.15
C LYS A 274 -14.64 -8.49 -10.13
N ASP A 275 -14.61 -7.53 -11.03
CA ASP A 275 -15.65 -6.51 -11.19
C ASP A 275 -16.06 -5.83 -9.86
N GLY A 276 -15.07 -5.62 -8.99
CA GLY A 276 -15.26 -5.05 -7.67
C GLY A 276 -15.92 -5.97 -6.65
N ASN A 277 -16.06 -7.25 -6.97
CA ASN A 277 -16.55 -8.27 -6.04
C ASN A 277 -15.38 -9.04 -5.41
N PRO A 278 -15.01 -8.77 -4.13
CA PRO A 278 -13.92 -9.46 -3.44
C PRO A 278 -14.29 -10.91 -3.06
N PHE A 279 -15.58 -11.26 -3.01
CA PHE A 279 -16.02 -12.63 -2.74
C PHE A 279 -15.62 -13.61 -3.86
N ALA A 280 -15.28 -13.12 -5.06
CA ALA A 280 -14.73 -13.95 -6.14
C ALA A 280 -13.44 -14.67 -5.71
N ALA A 281 -12.70 -14.14 -4.76
CA ALA A 281 -11.50 -14.79 -4.23
C ALA A 281 -11.79 -16.10 -3.50
N LEU A 282 -12.98 -16.27 -2.91
CA LEU A 282 -13.39 -17.50 -2.23
C LEU A 282 -13.47 -18.73 -3.16
N GLY A 283 -13.59 -18.52 -4.46
CA GLY A 283 -13.52 -19.58 -5.48
C GLY A 283 -12.09 -19.99 -5.84
N ASN A 284 -11.06 -19.43 -5.20
CA ASN A 284 -9.68 -19.68 -5.56
C ASN A 284 -8.92 -20.45 -4.47
N VAL A 285 -8.18 -21.47 -4.87
CA VAL A 285 -7.40 -22.32 -3.96
C VAL A 285 -6.30 -21.55 -3.23
N ASP A 286 -5.67 -20.58 -3.89
CA ASP A 286 -4.62 -19.74 -3.27
C ASP A 286 -5.16 -18.95 -2.07
N PHE A 287 -6.41 -18.47 -2.17
CA PHE A 287 -7.07 -17.77 -1.07
C PHE A 287 -7.18 -18.70 0.15
N TRP A 288 -7.75 -19.89 -0.03
CA TRP A 288 -7.94 -20.83 1.08
C TRP A 288 -6.61 -21.32 1.65
N ALA A 289 -5.60 -21.55 0.80
CA ALA A 289 -4.27 -21.94 1.26
C ALA A 289 -3.68 -20.88 2.21
N VAL A 290 -3.71 -19.60 1.82
CA VAL A 290 -3.15 -18.51 2.62
C VAL A 290 -4.00 -18.21 3.86
N PHE A 291 -5.33 -18.21 3.72
CA PHE A 291 -6.26 -17.95 4.83
C PHE A 291 -6.17 -19.02 5.91
N LEU A 292 -6.18 -20.30 5.53
CA LEU A 292 -6.08 -21.43 6.47
C LEU A 292 -4.70 -21.46 7.13
N VAL A 293 -3.62 -21.22 6.39
CA VAL A 293 -2.27 -21.11 6.97
C VAL A 293 -2.24 -20.02 8.05
N SER A 294 -2.79 -18.83 7.78
CA SER A 294 -2.85 -17.74 8.76
C SER A 294 -3.67 -18.16 10.00
N GLY A 295 -4.85 -18.75 9.81
CA GLY A 295 -5.71 -19.22 10.90
C GLY A 295 -5.06 -20.33 11.75
N VAL A 296 -4.42 -21.32 11.12
CA VAL A 296 -3.72 -22.40 11.81
C VAL A 296 -2.52 -21.88 12.61
N VAL A 297 -1.69 -21.02 12.02
CA VAL A 297 -0.55 -20.42 12.72
C VAL A 297 -1.03 -19.62 13.93
N HIS A 298 -2.12 -18.87 13.79
CA HIS A 298 -2.72 -18.11 14.87
C HIS A 298 -3.28 -19.05 15.97
N ALA A 299 -3.96 -20.12 15.62
CA ALA A 299 -4.46 -21.11 16.56
C ALA A 299 -3.32 -21.81 17.34
N VAL A 300 -2.26 -22.21 16.63
CA VAL A 300 -1.04 -22.78 17.24
C VAL A 300 -0.38 -21.75 18.17
N TRP A 301 -0.33 -20.49 17.77
CA TRP A 301 0.20 -19.41 18.60
C TRP A 301 -0.56 -19.31 19.93
N ASN A 302 -1.87 -19.32 19.92
CA ASN A 302 -2.72 -19.22 21.10
C ASN A 302 -2.83 -20.54 21.89
N SER A 303 -2.38 -21.67 21.34
CA SER A 303 -2.48 -22.98 21.99
C SER A 303 -1.46 -23.14 23.13
N PRO A 304 -1.70 -24.03 24.10
CA PRO A 304 -0.70 -24.39 25.10
C PRO A 304 0.45 -25.24 24.52
N CYS A 305 0.31 -25.76 23.29
CA CYS A 305 1.27 -26.67 22.67
C CYS A 305 2.56 -25.95 22.27
N GLY A 306 3.70 -26.47 22.66
CA GLY A 306 5.03 -25.93 22.31
C GLY A 306 5.40 -24.65 23.06
N GLY A 307 6.67 -24.53 23.39
CA GLY A 307 7.18 -23.31 24.02
C GLY A 307 7.34 -22.17 23.01
N LEU A 308 7.44 -20.96 23.53
CA LEU A 308 7.64 -19.74 22.74
C LEU A 308 8.83 -19.81 21.78
N LEU A 309 9.94 -20.42 22.21
CA LEU A 309 11.15 -20.61 21.39
C LEU A 309 10.91 -21.45 20.13
N VAL A 310 9.86 -22.27 20.09
CA VAL A 310 9.47 -23.07 18.93
C VAL A 310 8.42 -22.33 18.09
N LYS A 311 7.42 -21.75 18.74
CA LYS A 311 6.32 -21.06 18.05
C LYS A 311 6.80 -19.83 17.29
N LEU A 312 7.63 -19.01 17.90
CA LEU A 312 8.07 -17.72 17.31
C LEU A 312 8.81 -17.89 15.98
N PRO A 313 9.86 -18.73 15.87
CA PRO A 313 10.55 -18.91 14.58
C PRO A 313 9.61 -19.50 13.52
N ILE A 314 8.82 -20.52 13.86
CA ILE A 314 7.90 -21.17 12.92
C ILE A 314 6.85 -20.18 12.41
N ALA A 315 6.15 -19.47 13.30
CA ALA A 315 5.15 -18.50 12.94
C ALA A 315 5.76 -17.38 12.07
N THR A 316 6.92 -16.86 12.45
CA THR A 316 7.62 -15.82 11.70
C THR A 316 7.95 -16.30 10.27
N VAL A 317 8.59 -17.46 10.14
CA VAL A 317 8.97 -17.99 8.82
C VAL A 317 7.76 -18.23 7.94
N VAL A 318 6.73 -18.92 8.47
CA VAL A 318 5.54 -19.28 7.69
C VAL A 318 4.78 -18.04 7.23
N LEU A 319 4.56 -17.07 8.11
CA LEU A 319 3.82 -15.84 7.77
C LEU A 319 4.58 -14.95 6.80
N TRP A 320 5.90 -14.79 6.98
CA TRP A 320 6.71 -14.04 6.03
C TRP A 320 6.82 -14.72 4.66
N LEU A 321 6.80 -16.05 4.59
CA LEU A 321 6.68 -16.78 3.33
C LEU A 321 5.32 -16.55 2.66
N SER A 322 4.23 -16.51 3.42
CA SER A 322 2.89 -16.18 2.93
C SER A 322 2.82 -14.75 2.39
N CYS A 323 3.40 -13.78 3.09
CA CYS A 323 3.56 -12.41 2.61
C CYS A 323 4.39 -12.36 1.31
N ARG A 324 5.52 -13.06 1.26
CA ARG A 324 6.37 -13.13 0.07
C ARG A 324 5.63 -13.68 -1.14
N TYR A 325 4.81 -14.71 -0.94
CA TYR A 325 3.97 -15.27 -1.99
C TYR A 325 2.99 -14.23 -2.55
N GLY A 326 2.24 -13.54 -1.68
CA GLY A 326 1.32 -12.46 -2.09
C GLY A 326 2.02 -11.30 -2.81
N VAL A 327 3.15 -10.85 -2.27
CA VAL A 327 3.98 -9.78 -2.87
C VAL A 327 4.44 -10.16 -4.28
N ARG A 328 4.97 -11.38 -4.46
CA ARG A 328 5.42 -11.85 -5.77
C ARG A 328 4.30 -11.93 -6.79
N LYS A 329 3.15 -12.48 -6.40
CA LYS A 329 1.95 -12.52 -7.27
C LYS A 329 1.47 -11.12 -7.64
N SER A 330 1.49 -10.19 -6.70
CA SER A 330 1.06 -8.81 -6.93
C SER A 330 2.01 -8.06 -7.87
N PHE A 331 3.32 -8.21 -7.72
CA PHE A 331 4.26 -7.66 -8.70
C PHE A 331 4.12 -8.32 -10.06
N ALA A 332 3.87 -9.63 -10.12
CA ALA A 332 3.60 -10.32 -11.37
C ALA A 332 2.31 -9.80 -12.06
N GLN A 333 1.27 -9.51 -11.28
CA GLN A 333 0.03 -8.87 -11.79
C GLN A 333 0.33 -7.53 -12.46
N ILE A 334 1.11 -6.65 -11.80
CA ILE A 334 1.46 -5.33 -12.35
C ILE A 334 2.38 -5.49 -13.57
N SER A 335 3.37 -6.40 -13.50
CA SER A 335 4.31 -6.64 -14.61
C SER A 335 3.62 -7.26 -15.83
N ALA A 336 2.60 -8.10 -15.65
CA ALA A 336 1.78 -8.62 -16.75
C ALA A 336 1.02 -7.48 -17.47
N GLY A 337 0.52 -6.49 -16.73
CA GLY A 337 -0.05 -5.27 -17.31
C GLY A 337 0.98 -4.48 -18.14
N VAL A 338 2.22 -4.40 -17.68
CA VAL A 338 3.33 -3.75 -18.42
C VAL A 338 3.63 -4.50 -19.73
N THR A 339 3.73 -5.84 -19.68
CA THR A 339 4.00 -6.64 -20.87
C THR A 339 2.84 -6.61 -21.87
N THR A 340 1.62 -6.65 -21.40
CA THR A 340 0.42 -6.51 -22.24
C THR A 340 0.34 -5.11 -22.87
N ALA A 341 0.61 -4.07 -22.10
CA ALA A 341 0.72 -2.70 -22.60
C ALA A 341 1.90 -2.57 -23.60
N GLY A 342 3.04 -3.21 -23.33
CA GLY A 342 4.18 -3.24 -24.22
C GLY A 342 3.91 -4.00 -25.52
N GLN A 343 3.13 -5.09 -25.49
CA GLN A 343 2.69 -5.81 -26.67
C GLN A 343 1.64 -4.99 -27.46
N SER A 344 0.73 -4.29 -26.76
CA SER A 344 -0.20 -3.35 -27.38
C SER A 344 0.54 -2.17 -28.01
N THR A 345 1.57 -1.62 -27.34
CA THR A 345 2.43 -0.59 -27.94
C THR A 345 3.33 -1.14 -29.05
N ALA A 346 3.75 -2.41 -28.99
CA ALA A 346 4.50 -3.04 -30.09
C ALA A 346 3.65 -3.20 -31.37
N SER A 347 2.34 -3.43 -31.24
CA SER A 347 1.41 -3.40 -32.38
C SER A 347 1.14 -1.98 -32.88
N VAL A 348 1.26 -0.96 -32.01
CA VAL A 348 1.13 0.47 -32.35
C VAL A 348 2.47 1.08 -32.80
N THR A 349 3.61 0.50 -32.40
CA THR A 349 4.94 0.89 -32.93
C THR A 349 5.11 0.59 -34.41
N ALA A 350 4.20 -0.13 -35.05
CA ALA A 350 4.12 -0.20 -36.49
C ALA A 350 3.53 1.07 -37.12
N LEU A 351 2.77 1.88 -36.37
CA LEU A 351 2.23 3.15 -36.84
C LEU A 351 3.25 4.26 -36.62
N ARG A 352 3.57 4.95 -37.68
CA ARG A 352 4.46 6.11 -37.71
C ARG A 352 3.67 7.30 -38.21
N ILE A 353 4.04 8.50 -37.80
CA ILE A 353 3.62 9.71 -38.48
C ILE A 353 4.80 10.23 -39.31
N GLN A 354 4.53 10.60 -40.54
CA GLN A 354 5.51 11.19 -41.44
C GLN A 354 5.13 12.63 -41.71
N GLY A 355 6.05 13.53 -41.50
CA GLY A 355 5.87 14.93 -41.90
C GLY A 355 5.85 15.05 -43.41
N VAL A 356 4.77 15.63 -43.98
CA VAL A 356 4.59 15.84 -45.42
C VAL A 356 4.79 17.29 -45.81
N ALA A 357 4.50 18.22 -44.89
CA ALA A 357 4.72 19.65 -45.06
C ALA A 357 5.16 20.33 -43.75
N GLY A 358 5.81 21.48 -43.88
CA GLY A 358 6.24 22.28 -42.77
C GLY A 358 7.63 21.92 -42.20
N VAL A 359 7.87 22.28 -40.96
CA VAL A 359 9.19 22.15 -40.29
C VAL A 359 9.69 20.70 -40.25
N HIS A 360 8.80 19.76 -40.18
CA HIS A 360 9.14 18.32 -40.08
C HIS A 360 8.94 17.55 -41.38
N ALA A 361 8.83 18.20 -42.51
CA ALA A 361 8.65 17.57 -43.81
C ALA A 361 9.78 16.56 -44.11
N GLY A 362 9.42 15.36 -44.56
CA GLY A 362 10.36 14.29 -44.88
C GLY A 362 10.81 13.47 -43.68
N ILE A 363 10.46 13.83 -42.43
CA ILE A 363 10.89 13.15 -41.21
C ILE A 363 9.79 12.19 -40.75
N ALA A 364 10.14 10.93 -40.54
CA ALA A 364 9.26 9.93 -39.94
C ALA A 364 9.51 9.78 -38.43
N PHE A 365 8.46 9.87 -37.66
CA PHE A 365 8.51 9.73 -36.20
C PHE A 365 7.86 8.41 -35.80
N ALA A 366 8.66 7.54 -35.16
CA ALA A 366 8.15 6.33 -34.55
C ALA A 366 7.50 6.68 -33.18
N LEU A 367 6.32 6.12 -32.93
CA LEU A 367 5.59 6.32 -31.67
C LEU A 367 6.15 5.38 -30.62
N THR A 368 7.18 5.84 -29.90
CA THR A 368 7.92 5.04 -28.89
C THR A 368 7.37 5.16 -27.48
N LYS A 369 6.36 6.03 -27.28
CA LYS A 369 5.74 6.29 -25.97
C LYS A 369 4.21 6.17 -26.08
N PRO A 370 3.52 5.79 -24.99
CA PRO A 370 2.05 5.72 -24.95
C PRO A 370 1.36 7.07 -25.24
N GLU A 371 2.02 8.16 -24.92
CA GLU A 371 1.57 9.52 -25.23
C GLU A 371 2.74 10.34 -25.79
N ILE A 372 2.50 11.02 -26.90
CA ILE A 372 3.44 11.93 -27.56
C ILE A 372 2.79 13.30 -27.63
N LEU A 373 3.39 14.28 -26.98
CA LEU A 373 2.95 15.65 -26.99
C LEU A 373 3.68 16.42 -28.13
N ILE A 374 2.92 17.17 -28.90
CA ILE A 374 3.37 17.97 -30.06
C ILE A 374 3.08 19.45 -29.76
N GLY A 375 4.08 20.33 -29.95
CA GLY A 375 3.92 21.77 -29.70
C GLY A 375 5.24 22.53 -29.74
N SER A 376 5.23 23.83 -29.42
CA SER A 376 6.44 24.66 -29.39
C SER A 376 7.14 24.71 -28.03
N ASP A 377 6.58 24.09 -26.98
CA ASP A 377 7.25 23.98 -25.68
C ASP A 377 8.40 22.94 -25.78
N PRO A 378 9.61 23.29 -25.26
CA PRO A 378 10.75 22.35 -25.26
C PRO A 378 10.49 21.01 -24.56
N SER A 379 9.48 20.93 -23.69
CA SER A 379 9.07 19.67 -23.03
C SER A 379 8.27 18.73 -23.95
N CYS A 380 7.83 19.18 -25.11
CA CYS A 380 7.11 18.36 -26.09
C CYS A 380 8.02 17.28 -26.67
N ASN A 381 7.46 16.08 -26.90
CA ASN A 381 8.19 14.99 -27.54
C ASN A 381 8.54 15.27 -28.99
N LEU A 382 7.68 16.00 -29.67
CA LEU A 382 7.89 16.55 -31.00
C LEU A 382 7.74 18.07 -30.89
N SER A 383 8.89 18.76 -30.78
CA SER A 383 8.93 20.19 -30.54
C SER A 383 9.15 20.99 -31.84
N TYR A 384 8.44 22.09 -31.93
CA TYR A 384 8.60 23.09 -32.97
C TYR A 384 9.42 24.29 -32.46
N PRO A 385 10.15 25.00 -33.33
CA PRO A 385 10.68 26.31 -32.97
C PRO A 385 9.57 27.23 -32.47
N VAL A 386 9.85 28.00 -31.42
CA VAL A 386 8.87 28.94 -30.81
C VAL A 386 8.35 29.96 -31.83
N SER A 387 9.14 30.25 -32.86
CA SER A 387 8.79 31.15 -33.96
C SER A 387 7.86 30.54 -35.00
N THR A 388 7.49 29.24 -34.89
CA THR A 388 6.61 28.59 -35.89
C THR A 388 5.18 29.13 -35.74
N PRO A 389 4.64 29.84 -36.78
CA PRO A 389 3.35 30.48 -36.68
C PRO A 389 2.24 29.48 -36.39
N GLY A 390 1.32 29.82 -35.48
CA GLY A 390 0.12 29.05 -35.18
C GLY A 390 0.33 27.77 -34.38
N ILE A 391 1.55 27.40 -33.99
CA ILE A 391 1.80 26.25 -33.11
C ILE A 391 1.77 26.72 -31.66
N SER A 392 0.82 26.19 -30.89
CA SER A 392 0.69 26.43 -29.45
C SER A 392 1.78 25.69 -28.66
N PRO A 393 2.16 26.15 -27.44
CA PRO A 393 3.16 25.48 -26.59
C PRO A 393 2.88 23.98 -26.43
N LYS A 394 1.65 23.60 -26.12
CA LYS A 394 1.15 22.24 -26.19
C LYS A 394 -0.02 22.25 -27.17
N HIS A 395 0.21 21.79 -28.38
CA HIS A 395 -0.76 21.93 -29.47
C HIS A 395 -1.72 20.77 -29.57
N CYS A 396 -1.19 19.57 -29.67
CA CYS A 396 -1.97 18.33 -29.68
C CYS A 396 -1.17 17.16 -29.10
N LYS A 397 -1.84 16.04 -28.90
CA LYS A 397 -1.19 14.81 -28.45
C LYS A 397 -1.68 13.59 -29.22
N LEU A 398 -0.76 12.66 -29.41
CA LEU A 398 -1.03 11.31 -29.90
C LEU A 398 -1.07 10.37 -28.71
N ILE A 399 -2.10 9.56 -28.59
CA ILE A 399 -2.32 8.63 -27.48
C ILE A 399 -2.48 7.23 -28.05
N ALA A 400 -1.62 6.30 -27.64
CA ALA A 400 -1.76 4.88 -27.93
C ALA A 400 -2.54 4.19 -26.80
N GLN A 401 -3.72 3.68 -27.11
CA GLN A 401 -4.60 3.01 -26.15
C GLN A 401 -5.22 1.77 -26.79
N GLN A 402 -5.09 0.61 -26.12
CA GLN A 402 -5.66 -0.68 -26.55
C GLN A 402 -5.36 -1.06 -28.02
N GLY A 403 -4.13 -0.80 -28.47
CA GLY A 403 -3.73 -1.10 -29.85
C GLY A 403 -4.23 -0.11 -30.91
N GLN A 404 -4.95 0.92 -30.51
CA GLN A 404 -5.45 2.00 -31.36
C GLN A 404 -4.73 3.30 -31.05
N LEU A 405 -4.38 4.08 -32.08
CA LEU A 405 -3.82 5.41 -31.97
C LEU A 405 -4.94 6.45 -32.00
N TYR A 406 -4.88 7.43 -31.12
CA TYR A 406 -5.83 8.54 -31.04
C TYR A 406 -5.07 9.87 -31.17
N LEU A 407 -5.70 10.84 -31.80
CA LEU A 407 -5.27 12.24 -31.85
C LEU A 407 -6.21 13.08 -30.98
N ALA A 408 -5.67 13.93 -30.13
CA ALA A 408 -6.44 14.88 -29.33
C ALA A 408 -5.81 16.29 -29.41
N ASP A 409 -6.62 17.29 -29.70
CA ASP A 409 -6.25 18.69 -29.56
C ASP A 409 -6.17 19.05 -28.05
N THR A 410 -5.14 19.76 -27.63
CA THR A 410 -4.94 20.15 -26.21
C THR A 410 -5.41 21.57 -25.89
N GLY A 411 -6.28 22.15 -26.70
CA GLY A 411 -6.74 23.53 -26.58
C GLY A 411 -5.84 24.48 -27.39
N SER A 412 -5.40 24.04 -28.56
CA SER A 412 -4.56 24.86 -29.42
C SER A 412 -5.30 26.08 -29.98
N LEU A 413 -4.59 27.20 -30.13
CA LEU A 413 -5.16 28.45 -30.63
C LEU A 413 -5.65 28.33 -32.08
N SER A 414 -4.85 27.73 -32.95
CA SER A 414 -5.14 27.60 -34.38
C SER A 414 -5.94 26.32 -34.72
N GLY A 415 -6.02 25.39 -33.78
CA GLY A 415 -6.73 24.11 -33.91
C GLY A 415 -5.89 23.02 -34.56
N THR A 416 -6.26 21.78 -34.22
CA THR A 416 -5.77 20.53 -34.83
C THR A 416 -6.85 19.98 -35.76
N TYR A 417 -6.45 19.50 -36.92
CA TYR A 417 -7.37 19.00 -37.95
C TYR A 417 -7.03 17.54 -38.30
N LEU A 418 -8.03 16.71 -38.42
CA LEU A 418 -7.93 15.34 -38.92
C LEU A 418 -8.69 15.23 -40.23
N ASN A 419 -7.98 14.90 -41.30
CA ASN A 419 -8.54 14.82 -42.65
C ASN A 419 -9.34 16.08 -43.06
N GLY A 420 -8.81 17.27 -42.70
CA GLY A 420 -9.41 18.57 -42.93
C GLY A 420 -10.54 18.97 -41.96
N THR A 421 -10.96 18.09 -41.08
CA THR A 421 -11.99 18.39 -40.06
C THR A 421 -11.34 18.88 -38.75
N LYS A 422 -11.74 20.05 -38.27
CA LYS A 422 -11.25 20.59 -36.98
C LYS A 422 -11.72 19.76 -35.80
N LEU A 423 -10.76 19.38 -34.92
CA LEU A 423 -11.08 18.57 -33.74
C LEU A 423 -11.61 19.42 -32.59
N ARG A 424 -12.46 18.82 -31.75
CA ARG A 424 -12.83 19.42 -30.46
C ARG A 424 -11.69 19.23 -29.46
N PRO A 425 -11.26 20.28 -28.77
CA PRO A 425 -10.25 20.16 -27.72
C PRO A 425 -10.63 19.11 -26.64
N GLY A 426 -9.65 18.34 -26.21
CA GLY A 426 -9.82 17.33 -25.16
C GLY A 426 -10.47 16.02 -25.59
N THR A 427 -10.95 15.91 -26.83
CA THR A 427 -11.58 14.67 -27.34
C THR A 427 -10.56 13.85 -28.13
N GLY A 428 -10.43 12.56 -27.83
CA GLY A 428 -9.58 11.63 -28.56
C GLY A 428 -10.29 11.10 -29.82
N HIS A 429 -9.67 11.27 -30.99
CA HIS A 429 -10.17 10.78 -32.29
C HIS A 429 -9.29 9.64 -32.79
N PRO A 430 -9.83 8.47 -33.09
CA PRO A 430 -9.05 7.32 -33.54
C PRO A 430 -8.41 7.61 -34.92
N LEU A 431 -7.14 7.24 -35.06
CA LEU A 431 -6.35 7.39 -36.27
C LEU A 431 -6.26 6.07 -37.03
N LYS A 432 -6.25 6.17 -38.37
CA LYS A 432 -6.02 5.03 -39.25
C LYS A 432 -4.82 5.35 -40.17
N LYS A 433 -4.20 4.31 -40.71
CA LYS A 433 -3.18 4.46 -41.74
C LYS A 433 -3.73 5.26 -42.92
N GLY A 434 -2.97 6.27 -43.37
CA GLY A 434 -3.36 7.21 -44.41
C GLY A 434 -4.04 8.49 -43.92
N ASP A 435 -4.42 8.57 -42.63
CA ASP A 435 -5.03 9.80 -42.09
C ASP A 435 -4.04 10.97 -42.11
N SER A 436 -4.53 12.15 -42.49
CA SER A 436 -3.79 13.39 -42.51
C SER A 436 -4.07 14.22 -41.27
N ILE A 437 -3.01 14.59 -40.57
CA ILE A 437 -3.06 15.44 -39.39
C ILE A 437 -2.49 16.79 -39.78
N THR A 438 -3.26 17.86 -39.64
CA THR A 438 -2.83 19.22 -39.92
C THR A 438 -2.87 20.05 -38.65
N LEU A 439 -1.75 20.77 -38.38
CA LEU A 439 -1.63 21.72 -37.29
C LEU A 439 -1.61 23.12 -37.85
N SER A 440 -2.36 24.03 -37.23
CA SER A 440 -2.24 25.48 -37.56
C SER A 440 -2.53 25.83 -39.03
N GLY A 441 -3.71 25.59 -39.52
CA GLY A 441 -4.01 25.86 -40.94
C GLY A 441 -3.42 24.76 -41.83
N ASN A 442 -2.79 25.04 -42.96
CA ASN A 442 -2.34 24.03 -43.91
C ASN A 442 -0.83 23.80 -43.97
N ASP A 443 -0.03 24.45 -43.06
CA ASP A 443 1.40 24.49 -43.25
C ASP A 443 2.20 23.40 -42.52
N GLN A 444 1.59 22.73 -41.53
CA GLN A 444 2.23 21.66 -40.74
C GLN A 444 1.43 20.38 -40.87
N VAL A 445 1.83 19.49 -41.77
CA VAL A 445 1.04 18.30 -42.14
C VAL A 445 1.82 17.02 -41.87
N PHE A 446 1.17 16.07 -41.21
CA PHE A 446 1.65 14.70 -41.03
C PHE A 446 0.68 13.72 -41.64
N VAL A 447 1.18 12.58 -42.08
CA VAL A 447 0.37 11.42 -42.48
C VAL A 447 0.70 10.23 -41.62
N VAL A 448 -0.31 9.47 -41.23
CA VAL A 448 -0.17 8.19 -40.52
C VAL A 448 0.26 7.10 -41.49
N VAL A 449 1.45 6.49 -41.27
CA VAL A 449 2.07 5.51 -42.19
C VAL A 449 2.26 4.15 -41.56
#